data_3481c4f2b25824c78994ea468d491e2f
#
_entry.id   3481c4f2b25824c78994ea468d491e2f
#
_cell.length_a   1.000
_cell.length_b   1.000
_cell.length_c   1.000
_cell.angle_alpha   90.00
_cell.angle_beta   90.00
_cell.angle_gamma   90.00
#
_symmetry.space_group_name_H-M   'P 1'
#
loop_
_entity.id
_entity.type
_entity.pdbx_description
1 polymer ?
#
loop_
_entity_poly.entity_id
_entity_poly.type
_entity_poly.pdbx_seq_one_letter_code
_entity_poly.pdbx_strand_id
1 'polypeptide(L)'
;SLKRAPSQQALVEQLKTTGAVADLVLSKDFSRAILTSLEQKELIECFQKSNTGTPVSNILKQDALKLHDSQQSALDSIEQHNFNCYLLDGVTGSGKTEIYLQAIEKTLRYDRQALVLIPEISLTPQTEKRFRDRFNVPIVTLHSGLTDKNRLAAWTSAKTGEARIILGTRSAVFTPLCQPGLIIVDEEHDQSYKQHEGF
;
A
#
# COMPACT_ATOMS: atom_id res chain seq x y z
N SER A 1 20.06 24.02 25.98
CA SER A 1 19.76 23.48 27.33
C SER A 1 18.26 23.14 27.40
N LEU A 2 17.92 21.85 27.49
CA LEU A 2 16.53 21.32 27.55
C LEU A 2 15.86 21.63 28.90
N LYS A 3 16.58 22.09 29.91
CA LYS A 3 16.06 22.37 31.27
C LYS A 3 14.88 23.36 31.35
N ARG A 4 14.64 24.15 30.29
CA ARG A 4 13.55 25.12 30.18
C ARG A 4 12.38 24.70 29.28
N ALA A 5 12.37 23.45 28.81
CA ALA A 5 11.36 22.94 27.87
C ALA A 5 10.95 21.51 28.29
N PRO A 6 10.09 21.34 29.30
CA PRO A 6 9.76 20.02 29.85
C PRO A 6 9.20 19.03 28.82
N SER A 7 8.40 19.48 27.88
CA SER A 7 7.86 18.62 26.81
C SER A 7 8.94 18.11 25.85
N GLN A 8 9.97 18.92 25.56
CA GLN A 8 11.10 18.47 24.74
C GLN A 8 11.97 17.45 25.49
N GLN A 9 12.14 17.66 26.80
CA GLN A 9 12.88 16.73 27.66
C GLN A 9 12.15 15.38 27.76
N ALA A 10 10.84 15.40 27.99
CA ALA A 10 10.02 14.18 28.05
C ALA A 10 10.10 13.35 26.76
N LEU A 11 10.02 13.99 25.59
CA LEU A 11 10.15 13.30 24.32
C LEU A 11 11.54 12.67 24.14
N VAL A 12 12.62 13.39 24.46
CA VAL A 12 13.97 12.84 24.36
C VAL A 12 14.19 11.67 25.32
N GLU A 13 13.65 11.72 26.54
CA GLU A 13 13.72 10.60 27.48
C GLU A 13 12.90 9.40 27.02
N GLN A 14 11.72 9.63 26.46
CA GLN A 14 10.91 8.57 25.87
C GLN A 14 11.67 7.87 24.72
N LEU A 15 12.28 8.63 23.81
CA LEU A 15 13.04 8.07 22.72
C LEU A 15 14.32 7.33 23.17
N LYS A 16 14.95 7.77 24.26
CA LYS A 16 16.09 7.06 24.86
C LYS A 16 15.71 5.69 25.43
N THR A 17 14.50 5.57 25.97
CA THR A 17 14.02 4.32 26.58
C THR A 17 13.39 3.38 25.56
N THR A 18 12.65 3.90 24.59
CA THR A 18 11.89 3.10 23.61
C THR A 18 12.59 2.93 22.27
N GLY A 19 13.67 3.71 22.01
CA GLY A 19 14.33 3.72 20.71
C GLY A 19 13.51 4.47 19.66
N ALA A 20 13.61 4.06 18.40
CA ALA A 20 12.87 4.68 17.29
C ALA A 20 11.36 4.44 17.43
N VAL A 21 10.58 5.50 17.41
CA VAL A 21 9.10 5.48 17.52
C VAL A 21 8.50 6.11 16.29
N ALA A 22 7.39 5.55 15.79
CA ALA A 22 6.70 6.09 14.62
C ALA A 22 6.13 7.49 14.89
N ASP A 23 6.28 8.42 13.95
CA ASP A 23 5.78 9.81 14.02
C ASP A 23 4.29 9.88 14.40
N LEU A 24 3.48 8.96 13.87
CA LEU A 24 2.04 8.86 14.17
C LEU A 24 1.73 8.56 15.63
N VAL A 25 2.63 7.86 16.33
CA VAL A 25 2.48 7.56 17.78
C VAL A 25 2.89 8.78 18.58
N LEU A 26 4.00 9.41 18.22
CA LEU A 26 4.50 10.61 18.89
C LEU A 26 3.58 11.82 18.72
N SER A 27 2.91 11.95 17.57
CA SER A 27 1.99 13.06 17.29
C SER A 27 0.72 13.08 18.15
N LYS A 28 0.43 11.99 18.88
CA LYS A 28 -0.67 11.95 19.86
C LYS A 28 -0.32 12.71 21.14
N ASP A 29 0.94 12.65 21.55
CA ASP A 29 1.40 13.18 22.84
C ASP A 29 2.23 14.46 22.68
N PHE A 30 2.82 14.68 21.51
CA PHE A 30 3.71 15.82 21.24
C PHE A 30 3.32 16.54 19.95
N SER A 31 3.34 17.88 20.00
CA SER A 31 3.06 18.70 18.81
C SER A 31 4.20 18.62 17.78
N ARG A 32 3.85 18.76 16.50
CA ARG A 32 4.83 18.78 15.40
C ARG A 32 5.91 19.85 15.57
N ALA A 33 5.58 20.97 16.18
CA ALA A 33 6.54 22.04 16.50
C ALA A 33 7.65 21.58 17.44
N ILE A 34 7.34 20.69 18.40
CA ILE A 34 8.32 20.10 19.31
C ILE A 34 9.28 19.19 18.55
N LEU A 35 8.77 18.33 17.66
CA LEU A 35 9.57 17.45 16.81
C LEU A 35 10.53 18.26 15.93
N THR A 36 10.02 19.23 15.17
CA THR A 36 10.83 20.11 14.31
C THR A 36 11.89 20.87 15.10
N SER A 37 11.55 21.37 16.31
CA SER A 37 12.52 22.09 17.14
C SER A 37 13.63 21.20 17.68
N LEU A 38 13.35 19.92 17.97
CA LEU A 38 14.37 18.97 18.41
C LEU A 38 15.26 18.50 17.27
N GLU A 39 14.67 18.33 16.07
CA GLU A 39 15.40 18.00 14.86
C GLU A 39 16.36 19.11 14.44
N GLN A 40 15.93 20.38 14.48
CA GLN A 40 16.79 21.55 14.27
C GLN A 40 17.92 21.67 15.27
N LYS A 41 17.78 21.11 16.46
CA LYS A 41 18.79 21.06 17.50
C LYS A 41 19.69 19.82 17.43
N GLU A 42 19.49 18.99 16.39
CA GLU A 42 20.21 17.72 16.18
C GLU A 42 20.11 16.75 17.40
N LEU A 43 19.02 16.83 18.16
CA LEU A 43 18.75 15.98 19.32
C LEU A 43 17.93 14.75 18.98
N ILE A 44 17.24 14.76 17.85
CA ILE A 44 16.52 13.64 17.25
C ILE A 44 16.77 13.66 15.75
N GLU A 45 16.65 12.52 15.12
CA GLU A 45 16.71 12.37 13.67
C GLU A 45 15.41 11.73 13.18
N CYS A 46 14.75 12.38 12.20
CA CYS A 46 13.61 11.81 11.49
C CYS A 46 14.13 11.09 10.25
N PHE A 47 13.97 9.77 10.22
CA PHE A 47 14.33 8.97 9.06
C PHE A 47 13.15 8.14 8.58
N GLN A 48 13.06 7.96 7.29
CA GLN A 48 12.17 6.95 6.72
C GLN A 48 12.80 5.60 7.00
N LYS A 49 12.19 4.83 7.92
CA LYS A 49 12.54 3.43 8.06
C LYS A 49 12.14 2.74 6.75
N SER A 50 13.10 2.56 5.86
CA SER A 50 12.95 1.56 4.81
C SER A 50 12.77 0.24 5.53
N ASN A 51 11.56 -0.30 5.51
CA ASN A 51 11.34 -1.67 5.92
C ASN A 51 12.08 -2.55 4.92
N THR A 52 13.36 -2.78 5.17
CA THR A 52 14.02 -3.98 4.71
C THR A 52 13.41 -5.10 5.54
N GLY A 53 12.11 -5.31 5.32
CA GLY A 53 11.33 -6.29 6.05
C GLY A 53 11.95 -7.64 5.84
N THR A 54 12.16 -8.35 6.91
CA THR A 54 12.31 -9.82 6.88
C THR A 54 11.27 -10.34 5.89
N PRO A 55 11.64 -11.18 4.92
CA PRO A 55 10.70 -11.71 3.96
C PRO A 55 9.49 -12.25 4.71
N VAL A 56 8.30 -11.74 4.43
CA VAL A 56 7.08 -12.20 5.09
C VAL A 56 6.91 -13.65 4.66
N SER A 57 7.25 -14.57 5.56
CA SER A 57 7.01 -15.99 5.36
C SER A 57 5.49 -16.19 5.36
N ASN A 58 4.97 -16.86 4.32
CA ASN A 58 3.56 -17.20 4.20
C ASN A 58 2.62 -16.08 3.68
N ILE A 59 3.02 -15.43 2.58
CA ILE A 59 2.20 -14.43 1.88
C ILE A 59 1.01 -15.08 1.15
N LEU A 60 1.15 -16.32 0.74
CA LEU A 60 0.17 -17.04 -0.06
C LEU A 60 -0.65 -18.04 0.78
N LYS A 61 -1.94 -18.15 0.46
CA LYS A 61 -2.82 -19.25 0.90
C LYS A 61 -2.89 -20.37 -0.14
N GLN A 62 -2.77 -19.99 -1.41
CA GLN A 62 -2.78 -20.89 -2.55
C GLN A 62 -1.55 -20.65 -3.40
N ASP A 63 -0.97 -21.73 -3.89
CA ASP A 63 0.18 -21.64 -4.79
C ASP A 63 -0.16 -20.93 -6.10
N ALA A 64 0.87 -20.30 -6.68
CA ALA A 64 0.77 -19.68 -7.96
C ALA A 64 0.47 -20.70 -9.06
N LEU A 65 -0.40 -20.34 -9.99
CA LEU A 65 -0.59 -21.14 -11.18
C LEU A 65 0.67 -21.07 -12.04
N LYS A 66 0.99 -22.17 -12.71
CA LYS A 66 2.11 -22.19 -13.66
C LYS A 66 1.76 -21.29 -14.85
N LEU A 67 2.60 -20.31 -15.09
CA LEU A 67 2.49 -19.43 -16.25
C LEU A 67 2.97 -20.13 -17.53
N HIS A 68 2.39 -19.76 -18.66
CA HIS A 68 2.93 -20.07 -19.97
C HIS A 68 4.15 -19.19 -20.27
N ASP A 69 4.97 -19.56 -21.25
CA ASP A 69 6.23 -18.85 -21.55
C ASP A 69 6.01 -17.35 -21.83
N SER A 70 4.96 -17.01 -22.58
CA SER A 70 4.63 -15.59 -22.84
C SER A 70 4.18 -14.82 -21.60
N GLN A 71 3.43 -15.46 -20.71
CA GLN A 71 3.01 -14.87 -19.44
C GLN A 71 4.20 -14.69 -18.49
N GLN A 72 5.09 -15.70 -18.46
CA GLN A 72 6.31 -15.62 -17.67
C GLN A 72 7.22 -14.49 -18.16
N SER A 73 7.40 -14.38 -19.47
CA SER A 73 8.18 -13.28 -20.07
C SER A 73 7.60 -11.91 -19.73
N ALA A 74 6.26 -11.77 -19.78
CA ALA A 74 5.59 -10.54 -19.37
C ALA A 74 5.82 -10.22 -17.88
N LEU A 75 5.70 -11.22 -17.01
CA LEU A 75 5.95 -11.04 -15.57
C LEU A 75 7.42 -10.70 -15.27
N ASP A 76 8.37 -11.26 -16.00
CA ASP A 76 9.80 -11.03 -15.79
C ASP A 76 10.25 -9.66 -16.31
N SER A 77 9.50 -9.07 -17.26
CA SER A 77 9.75 -7.71 -17.74
C SER A 77 9.34 -6.63 -16.72
N ILE A 78 8.52 -6.97 -15.70
CA ILE A 78 8.07 -6.01 -14.68
C ILE A 78 9.18 -5.82 -13.65
N GLU A 79 9.86 -4.69 -13.70
CA GLU A 79 10.90 -4.32 -12.75
C GLU A 79 10.30 -3.86 -11.41
N GLN A 80 10.96 -4.24 -10.30
CA GLN A 80 10.48 -3.95 -8.93
C GLN A 80 11.24 -2.78 -8.25
N HIS A 81 12.32 -2.31 -8.84
CA HIS A 81 13.23 -1.36 -8.16
C HIS A 81 13.09 0.08 -8.63
N ASN A 82 12.63 0.28 -9.86
CA ASN A 82 12.46 1.59 -10.46
C ASN A 82 11.00 1.84 -10.81
N PHE A 83 10.60 3.12 -10.89
CA PHE A 83 9.30 3.49 -11.43
C PHE A 83 9.29 3.25 -12.92
N ASN A 84 8.42 2.36 -13.35
CA ASN A 84 8.14 2.07 -14.76
C ASN A 84 6.63 1.92 -14.96
N CYS A 85 6.17 2.18 -16.16
CA CYS A 85 4.78 1.96 -16.57
C CYS A 85 4.76 0.90 -17.67
N TYR A 86 3.95 -0.13 -17.46
CA TYR A 86 3.81 -1.25 -18.39
C TYR A 86 2.37 -1.36 -18.87
N LEU A 87 2.18 -1.64 -20.13
CA LEU A 87 0.90 -2.04 -20.69
C LEU A 87 0.90 -3.55 -20.86
N LEU A 88 0.02 -4.24 -20.14
CA LEU A 88 -0.21 -5.68 -20.30
C LEU A 88 -1.35 -5.88 -21.30
N ASP A 89 -1.01 -6.01 -22.58
CA ASP A 89 -1.97 -6.27 -23.64
C ASP A 89 -2.25 -7.78 -23.75
N GLY A 90 -3.51 -8.13 -24.00
CA GLY A 90 -3.93 -9.51 -24.19
C GLY A 90 -5.46 -9.65 -24.21
N VAL A 91 -5.93 -10.63 -24.94
CA VAL A 91 -7.37 -10.90 -25.08
C VAL A 91 -7.99 -11.32 -23.75
N THR A 92 -9.30 -11.21 -23.64
CA THR A 92 -10.06 -11.71 -22.48
C THR A 92 -9.79 -13.20 -22.31
N GLY A 93 -9.52 -13.64 -21.09
CA GLY A 93 -9.18 -15.05 -20.79
C GLY A 93 -7.72 -15.43 -21.05
N SER A 94 -6.85 -14.53 -21.52
CA SER A 94 -5.41 -14.80 -21.70
C SER A 94 -4.63 -15.01 -20.39
N GLY A 95 -5.28 -14.89 -19.24
CA GLY A 95 -4.65 -15.09 -17.95
C GLY A 95 -3.94 -13.85 -17.39
N LYS A 96 -4.25 -12.65 -17.88
CA LYS A 96 -3.73 -11.37 -17.31
C LYS A 96 -3.85 -11.31 -15.79
N THR A 97 -4.97 -11.79 -15.26
CA THR A 97 -5.22 -11.84 -13.81
C THR A 97 -4.12 -12.60 -13.06
N GLU A 98 -3.66 -13.74 -13.57
CA GLU A 98 -2.61 -14.51 -12.90
C GLU A 98 -1.26 -13.78 -12.95
N ILE A 99 -0.95 -13.08 -14.05
CA ILE A 99 0.27 -12.30 -14.17
C ILE A 99 0.31 -11.21 -13.09
N TYR A 100 -0.77 -10.44 -12.94
CA TYR A 100 -0.75 -9.39 -11.93
C TYR A 100 -0.88 -9.92 -10.49
N LEU A 101 -1.51 -11.07 -10.24
CA LEU A 101 -1.47 -11.72 -8.93
C LEU A 101 -0.03 -12.11 -8.55
N GLN A 102 0.75 -12.64 -9.49
CA GLN A 102 2.17 -12.95 -9.25
C GLN A 102 3.04 -11.69 -9.15
N ALA A 103 2.73 -10.61 -9.87
CA ALA A 103 3.38 -9.31 -9.68
C ALA A 103 3.12 -8.73 -8.28
N ILE A 104 1.88 -8.86 -7.78
CA ILE A 104 1.52 -8.49 -6.40
C ILE A 104 2.33 -9.34 -5.41
N GLU A 105 2.43 -10.64 -5.61
CA GLU A 105 3.23 -11.53 -4.75
C GLU A 105 4.68 -11.06 -4.68
N LYS A 106 5.32 -10.77 -5.83
CA LYS A 106 6.68 -10.22 -5.88
C LYS A 106 6.77 -8.92 -5.05
N THR A 107 5.82 -8.01 -5.21
CA THR A 107 5.75 -6.73 -4.48
C THR A 107 5.63 -6.92 -2.96
N LEU A 108 4.78 -7.84 -2.53
CA LEU A 108 4.59 -8.15 -1.11
C LEU A 108 5.82 -8.78 -0.47
N ARG A 109 6.60 -9.55 -1.23
CA ARG A 109 7.88 -10.12 -0.76
C ARG A 109 8.94 -9.05 -0.45
N TYR A 110 8.86 -7.88 -1.11
CA TYR A 110 9.66 -6.70 -0.79
C TYR A 110 9.06 -5.82 0.31
N ASP A 111 8.09 -6.33 1.06
CA ASP A 111 7.37 -5.60 2.12
C ASP A 111 6.68 -4.33 1.64
N ARG A 112 6.30 -4.28 0.36
CA ARG A 112 5.58 -3.15 -0.25
C ARG A 112 4.09 -3.44 -0.40
N GLN A 113 3.30 -2.39 -0.62
CA GLN A 113 1.86 -2.45 -0.82
C GLN A 113 1.50 -2.46 -2.31
N ALA A 114 0.41 -3.14 -2.63
CA ALA A 114 -0.17 -3.12 -3.96
C ALA A 114 -1.56 -2.46 -3.94
N LEU A 115 -1.79 -1.53 -4.88
CA LEU A 115 -3.09 -0.95 -5.18
C LEU A 115 -3.60 -1.52 -6.49
N VAL A 116 -4.81 -2.06 -6.47
CA VAL A 116 -5.48 -2.59 -7.67
C VAL A 116 -6.75 -1.79 -7.91
N LEU A 117 -6.75 -1.04 -8.99
CA LEU A 117 -7.92 -0.30 -9.47
C LEU A 117 -8.71 -1.21 -10.39
N ILE A 118 -9.99 -1.37 -10.09
CA ILE A 118 -10.92 -2.26 -10.80
C ILE A 118 -12.15 -1.45 -11.18
N PRO A 119 -12.68 -1.57 -12.40
CA PRO A 119 -13.96 -0.94 -12.76
C PRO A 119 -15.07 -1.28 -11.76
N GLU A 120 -15.96 -0.35 -11.47
CA GLU A 120 -17.00 -0.53 -10.43
C GLU A 120 -17.87 -1.77 -10.70
N ILE A 121 -18.17 -2.03 -11.97
CA ILE A 121 -18.94 -3.21 -12.39
C ILE A 121 -18.20 -4.54 -12.16
N SER A 122 -16.88 -4.50 -12.19
CA SER A 122 -16.00 -5.68 -12.05
C SER A 122 -15.55 -5.92 -10.60
N LEU A 123 -15.75 -4.94 -9.71
CA LEU A 123 -15.43 -5.07 -8.29
C LEU A 123 -16.55 -5.84 -7.56
N THR A 124 -16.64 -7.12 -7.82
CA THR A 124 -17.65 -8.03 -7.25
C THR A 124 -17.12 -8.78 -6.04
N PRO A 125 -18.00 -9.35 -5.18
CA PRO A 125 -17.58 -10.24 -4.10
C PRO A 125 -16.73 -11.42 -4.58
N GLN A 126 -16.97 -11.90 -5.81
CA GLN A 126 -16.17 -12.96 -6.40
C GLN A 126 -14.75 -12.50 -6.72
N THR A 127 -14.60 -11.27 -7.23
CA THR A 127 -13.29 -10.67 -7.48
C THR A 127 -12.52 -10.50 -6.17
N GLU A 128 -13.16 -9.93 -5.13
CA GLU A 128 -12.52 -9.83 -3.81
C GLU A 128 -12.12 -11.18 -3.24
N LYS A 129 -13.02 -12.18 -3.35
CA LYS A 129 -12.75 -13.53 -2.88
C LYS A 129 -11.52 -14.12 -3.54
N ARG A 130 -11.28 -13.90 -4.85
CA ARG A 130 -10.10 -14.37 -5.56
C ARG A 130 -8.80 -13.88 -4.90
N PHE A 131 -8.73 -12.61 -4.51
CA PHE A 131 -7.57 -12.06 -3.80
C PHE A 131 -7.44 -12.63 -2.40
N ARG A 132 -8.54 -12.75 -1.64
CA ARG A 132 -8.55 -13.30 -0.28
C ARG A 132 -8.21 -14.79 -0.23
N ASP A 133 -8.55 -15.54 -1.27
CA ASP A 133 -8.20 -16.95 -1.40
C ASP A 133 -6.72 -17.12 -1.77
N ARG A 134 -6.18 -16.20 -2.57
CA ARG A 134 -4.78 -16.24 -3.00
C ARG A 134 -3.80 -15.79 -1.93
N PHE A 135 -4.10 -14.71 -1.22
CA PHE A 135 -3.16 -14.04 -0.33
C PHE A 135 -3.52 -14.20 1.15
N ASN A 136 -2.49 -14.41 1.96
CA ASN A 136 -2.57 -14.49 3.42
C ASN A 136 -2.09 -13.17 4.06
N VAL A 137 -2.55 -12.04 3.54
CA VAL A 137 -2.23 -10.70 4.03
C VAL A 137 -3.50 -9.88 4.19
N PRO A 138 -3.50 -8.81 5.01
CA PRO A 138 -4.63 -7.91 5.13
C PRO A 138 -4.97 -7.23 3.79
N ILE A 139 -6.23 -7.37 3.37
CA ILE A 139 -6.78 -6.80 2.14
C ILE A 139 -7.94 -5.90 2.52
N VAL A 140 -7.94 -4.67 2.03
CA VAL A 140 -9.06 -3.74 2.16
C VAL A 140 -9.65 -3.41 0.80
N THR A 141 -10.95 -3.12 0.78
CA THR A 141 -11.66 -2.72 -0.43
C THR A 141 -12.23 -1.33 -0.26
N LEU A 142 -12.07 -0.48 -1.27
CA LEU A 142 -12.53 0.92 -1.30
C LEU A 142 -13.43 1.14 -2.52
N HIS A 143 -14.71 1.41 -2.27
CA HIS A 143 -15.72 1.69 -3.30
C HIS A 143 -16.77 2.68 -2.80
N SER A 144 -17.61 3.17 -3.69
CA SER A 144 -18.65 4.18 -3.40
C SER A 144 -19.68 3.73 -2.36
N GLY A 145 -20.01 2.45 -2.30
CA GLY A 145 -21.01 1.87 -1.39
C GLY A 145 -20.55 1.66 0.06
N LEU A 146 -19.32 2.01 0.41
CA LEU A 146 -18.83 1.90 1.79
C LEU A 146 -19.45 3.01 2.67
N THR A 147 -19.79 2.64 3.92
CA THR A 147 -20.07 3.63 4.95
C THR A 147 -18.82 4.46 5.27
N ASP A 148 -18.99 5.70 5.73
CA ASP A 148 -17.86 6.58 6.06
C ASP A 148 -16.94 5.96 7.11
N LYS A 149 -17.49 5.24 8.10
CA LYS A 149 -16.72 4.51 9.11
C LYS A 149 -15.83 3.44 8.48
N ASN A 150 -16.37 2.63 7.58
CA ASN A 150 -15.63 1.56 6.92
C ASN A 150 -14.59 2.13 5.94
N ARG A 151 -14.94 3.21 5.24
CA ARG A 151 -14.03 3.93 4.36
C ARG A 151 -12.84 4.51 5.13
N LEU A 152 -13.09 5.16 6.27
CA LEU A 152 -12.04 5.68 7.14
C LEU A 152 -11.14 4.56 7.68
N ALA A 153 -11.71 3.44 8.10
CA ALA A 153 -10.95 2.29 8.59
C ALA A 153 -10.04 1.72 7.50
N ALA A 154 -10.57 1.49 6.29
CA ALA A 154 -9.80 0.99 5.15
C ALA A 154 -8.68 1.98 4.73
N TRP A 155 -9.01 3.28 4.69
CA TRP A 155 -8.06 4.34 4.39
C TRP A 155 -6.93 4.41 5.42
N THR A 156 -7.28 4.30 6.70
CA THR A 156 -6.29 4.31 7.81
C THR A 156 -5.39 3.08 7.73
N SER A 157 -5.96 1.89 7.52
CA SER A 157 -5.20 0.64 7.40
C SER A 157 -4.24 0.66 6.19
N ALA A 158 -4.64 1.27 5.06
CA ALA A 158 -3.75 1.50 3.93
C ALA A 158 -2.61 2.49 4.27
N LYS A 159 -2.95 3.62 4.89
CA LYS A 159 -1.99 4.66 5.29
C LYS A 159 -0.94 4.17 6.29
N THR A 160 -1.32 3.30 7.21
CA THR A 160 -0.40 2.73 8.22
C THR A 160 0.43 1.57 7.70
N GLY A 161 0.14 1.04 6.50
CA GLY A 161 0.80 -0.14 5.95
C GLY A 161 0.28 -1.47 6.51
N GLU A 162 -0.74 -1.45 7.35
CA GLU A 162 -1.42 -2.66 7.83
C GLU A 162 -2.08 -3.42 6.68
N ALA A 163 -2.87 -2.72 5.84
CA ALA A 163 -3.37 -3.29 4.61
C ALA A 163 -2.23 -3.40 3.59
N ARG A 164 -2.03 -4.60 3.08
CA ARG A 164 -0.96 -4.92 2.12
C ARG A 164 -1.45 -4.86 0.68
N ILE A 165 -2.72 -5.19 0.47
CA ILE A 165 -3.40 -5.08 -0.83
C ILE A 165 -4.61 -4.18 -0.65
N ILE A 166 -4.72 -3.20 -1.52
CA ILE A 166 -5.85 -2.29 -1.58
C ILE A 166 -6.57 -2.54 -2.92
N LEU A 167 -7.81 -3.01 -2.85
CA LEU A 167 -8.68 -3.11 -4.00
C LEU A 167 -9.59 -1.89 -4.02
N GLY A 168 -9.85 -1.32 -5.18
CA GLY A 168 -10.78 -0.21 -5.20
C GLY A 168 -11.17 0.25 -6.60
N THR A 169 -12.19 1.08 -6.65
CA THR A 169 -12.60 1.77 -7.86
C THR A 169 -11.73 3.00 -8.12
N ARG A 170 -12.02 3.77 -9.16
CA ARG A 170 -11.26 4.96 -9.56
C ARG A 170 -10.82 5.86 -8.39
N SER A 171 -11.72 6.13 -7.44
CA SER A 171 -11.43 7.00 -6.30
C SER A 171 -10.36 6.46 -5.36
N ALA A 172 -10.09 5.17 -5.38
CA ALA A 172 -9.04 4.56 -4.54
C ALA A 172 -7.62 5.00 -4.92
N VAL A 173 -7.43 5.62 -6.09
CA VAL A 173 -6.14 6.23 -6.49
C VAL A 173 -5.65 7.30 -5.50
N PHE A 174 -6.57 7.94 -4.77
CA PHE A 174 -6.24 8.94 -3.75
C PHE A 174 -5.93 8.36 -2.37
N THR A 175 -5.91 7.03 -2.24
CA THR A 175 -5.60 6.38 -0.96
C THR A 175 -4.10 6.50 -0.66
N PRO A 176 -3.73 7.06 0.50
CA PRO A 176 -2.33 7.13 0.87
C PRO A 176 -1.81 5.73 1.18
N LEU A 177 -0.71 5.38 0.57
CA LEU A 177 0.01 4.14 0.82
C LEU A 177 1.26 4.44 1.64
N CYS A 178 1.54 3.62 2.63
CA CYS A 178 2.75 3.73 3.46
C CYS A 178 4.00 3.40 2.63
N GLN A 179 3.93 2.32 1.89
CA GLN A 179 5.05 1.82 1.06
C GLN A 179 4.53 1.30 -0.30
N PRO A 180 4.16 2.21 -1.22
CA PRO A 180 3.68 1.82 -2.53
C PRO A 180 4.77 1.05 -3.29
N GLY A 181 4.40 -0.08 -3.88
CA GLY A 181 5.29 -0.90 -4.70
C GLY A 181 4.72 -1.21 -6.07
N LEU A 182 3.40 -1.33 -6.16
CA LEU A 182 2.73 -1.67 -7.40
C LEU A 182 1.35 -1.02 -7.47
N ILE A 183 1.03 -0.45 -8.61
CA ILE A 183 -0.32 0.00 -8.94
C ILE A 183 -0.75 -0.73 -10.20
N ILE A 184 -1.89 -1.40 -10.13
CA ILE A 184 -2.51 -2.09 -11.26
C ILE A 184 -3.79 -1.35 -11.60
N VAL A 185 -4.00 -1.09 -12.88
CA VAL A 185 -5.26 -0.58 -13.43
C VAL A 185 -5.82 -1.69 -14.31
N ASP A 186 -6.81 -2.42 -13.80
CA ASP A 186 -7.47 -3.47 -14.55
C ASP A 186 -8.48 -2.87 -15.52
N GLU A 187 -8.59 -3.44 -16.76
CA GLU A 187 -9.47 -2.92 -17.82
C GLU A 187 -9.34 -1.39 -18.00
N GLU A 188 -8.11 -0.91 -18.24
CA GLU A 188 -7.75 0.53 -18.28
C GLU A 188 -8.60 1.35 -19.27
N HIS A 189 -9.14 0.68 -20.30
CA HIS A 189 -10.00 1.28 -21.31
C HIS A 189 -11.44 1.52 -20.84
N ASP A 190 -11.83 1.01 -19.65
CA ASP A 190 -13.17 1.17 -19.10
C ASP A 190 -13.51 2.64 -18.88
N GLN A 191 -14.71 3.04 -19.30
CA GLN A 191 -15.14 4.43 -19.22
C GLN A 191 -15.34 4.93 -17.77
N SER A 192 -15.49 4.02 -16.80
CA SER A 192 -15.62 4.39 -15.38
C SER A 192 -14.38 5.10 -14.83
N TYR A 193 -13.22 4.95 -15.48
CA TYR A 193 -12.02 5.71 -15.15
C TYR A 193 -12.01 7.14 -15.69
N LYS A 194 -12.86 7.45 -16.67
CA LYS A 194 -12.97 8.78 -17.28
C LYS A 194 -14.09 9.56 -16.61
N GLN A 195 -13.86 10.85 -16.36
CA GLN A 195 -14.91 11.74 -15.88
C GLN A 195 -15.57 12.35 -17.10
N HIS A 196 -16.86 12.05 -17.32
CA HIS A 196 -17.64 12.57 -18.44
C HIS A 196 -18.28 13.93 -18.15
N GLU A 197 -18.41 14.31 -16.87
CA GLU A 197 -18.93 15.60 -16.45
C GLU A 197 -17.78 16.48 -15.99
N GLY A 198 -17.68 17.69 -16.58
CA GLY A 198 -16.73 18.70 -16.15
C GLY A 198 -17.07 19.22 -14.74
N PHE A 199 -16.09 19.88 -14.13
CA PHE A 199 -16.27 20.60 -12.86
C PHE A 199 -17.25 21.75 -13.05
#